data_8d5ef19a91410c6618a7b5d859963f19
#
_entry.id   8d5ef19a91410c6618a7b5d859963f19
#
_cell.length_a   1.000
_cell.length_b   1.000
_cell.length_c   1.000
_cell.angle_alpha   90.00
_cell.angle_beta   90.00
_cell.angle_gamma   90.00
#
_symmetry.space_group_name_H-M   'P 1'
#
loop_
_entity.id
_entity.type
_entity.pdbx_description
1 polymer ?
#
loop_
_entity_poly.entity_id
_entity_poly.type
_entity_poly.pdbx_seq_one_letter_code
_entity_poly.pdbx_strand_id
1 'polypeptide(L)'
;MEYVTLNDGHKMPILGLGVYLVPESRTVDVVKTALNDGYRLIDTAEYYHNEKEVGQAVRESGIPRNEIFVTTKMPPQANYQEAAKRIDESLAALDIDYIDLMLIHWPGRNNVETYRALEDAQKAGKVCSIGLSSFYGSEYQQILDECDVVPVVDQNETHVFRQQKEFQQVLKSHGTELEAWSPFAEGKKNIFKNEI
;
A
#
# COMPACT_ATOMS: atom_id res chain seq x y z
N MET A 1 -17.34 8.78 -1.03
CA MET A 1 -16.11 8.09 -1.43
C MET A 1 -16.44 7.05 -2.47
N GLU A 2 -15.67 6.97 -3.56
CA GLU A 2 -15.79 5.90 -4.57
C GLU A 2 -14.80 4.77 -4.22
N TYR A 3 -15.12 3.55 -4.68
CA TYR A 3 -14.33 2.35 -4.37
C TYR A 3 -14.08 1.54 -5.64
N VAL A 4 -12.91 0.91 -5.71
CA VAL A 4 -12.62 -0.18 -6.65
C VAL A 4 -12.77 -1.51 -5.91
N THR A 5 -13.23 -2.54 -6.62
CA THR A 5 -13.26 -3.91 -6.07
C THR A 5 -12.01 -4.64 -6.55
N LEU A 6 -11.16 -5.03 -5.59
CA LEU A 6 -9.93 -5.77 -5.83
C LEU A 6 -10.22 -7.21 -6.29
N ASN A 7 -9.23 -7.90 -6.86
CA ASN A 7 -9.39 -9.28 -7.37
C ASN A 7 -9.72 -10.32 -6.27
N ASP A 8 -9.44 -10.01 -5.01
CA ASP A 8 -9.80 -10.81 -3.83
C ASP A 8 -11.19 -10.47 -3.24
N GLY A 9 -11.91 -9.53 -3.85
CA GLY A 9 -13.25 -9.10 -3.46
C GLY A 9 -13.33 -7.97 -2.44
N HIS A 10 -12.21 -7.54 -1.84
CA HIS A 10 -12.21 -6.39 -0.95
C HIS A 10 -12.44 -5.08 -1.72
N LYS A 11 -13.02 -4.08 -1.04
CA LYS A 11 -13.26 -2.74 -1.59
C LYS A 11 -12.22 -1.77 -1.09
N MET A 12 -11.47 -1.16 -1.99
CA MET A 12 -10.46 -0.15 -1.71
C MET A 12 -10.95 1.23 -2.15
N PRO A 13 -10.86 2.29 -1.30
CA PRO A 13 -11.13 3.66 -1.73
C PRO A 13 -10.20 4.08 -2.87
N ILE A 14 -10.72 4.74 -3.90
CA ILE A 14 -9.91 5.21 -5.04
C ILE A 14 -9.07 6.44 -4.73
N LEU A 15 -9.31 7.10 -3.60
CA LEU A 15 -8.56 8.26 -3.14
C LEU A 15 -8.05 8.03 -1.72
N GLY A 16 -6.75 8.15 -1.54
CA GLY A 16 -6.07 7.97 -0.25
C GLY A 16 -5.14 9.12 0.11
N LEU A 17 -4.77 9.17 1.39
CA LEU A 17 -3.71 10.04 1.91
C LEU A 17 -2.44 9.23 2.12
N GLY A 18 -1.36 9.56 1.38
CA GLY A 18 -0.01 9.08 1.68
C GLY A 18 0.68 9.96 2.73
N VAL A 19 1.35 9.34 3.71
CA VAL A 19 2.02 10.06 4.80
C VAL A 19 3.56 10.02 4.70
N TYR A 20 4.10 9.74 3.52
CA TYR A 20 5.54 9.86 3.29
C TYR A 20 6.03 11.28 3.56
N LEU A 21 7.15 11.42 4.27
CA LEU A 21 7.73 12.70 4.72
C LEU A 21 6.85 13.54 5.67
N VAL A 22 5.73 13.02 6.16
CA VAL A 22 5.02 13.65 7.28
C VAL A 22 5.79 13.29 8.56
N PRO A 23 6.29 14.29 9.32
CA PRO A 23 7.01 14.02 10.56
C PRO A 23 6.13 13.28 11.58
N GLU A 24 6.69 12.36 12.37
CA GLU A 24 5.98 11.63 13.44
C GLU A 24 5.13 12.55 14.30
N SER A 25 5.69 13.71 14.74
CA SER A 25 5.00 14.70 15.57
C SER A 25 3.77 15.34 14.94
N ARG A 26 3.56 15.19 13.64
CA ARG A 26 2.44 15.77 12.90
C ARG A 26 1.50 14.70 12.31
N THR A 27 1.94 13.43 12.29
CA THR A 27 1.21 12.37 11.58
C THR A 27 -0.18 12.16 12.15
N VAL A 28 -0.35 12.12 13.47
CA VAL A 28 -1.67 11.96 14.11
C VAL A 28 -2.64 13.05 13.66
N ASP A 29 -2.22 14.32 13.73
CA ASP A 29 -3.07 15.46 13.36
C ASP A 29 -3.43 15.44 11.86
N VAL A 30 -2.45 15.15 11.01
CA VAL A 30 -2.64 15.10 9.56
C VAL A 30 -3.63 13.99 9.17
N VAL A 31 -3.45 12.79 9.71
CA VAL A 31 -4.34 11.66 9.43
C VAL A 31 -5.75 11.92 9.98
N LYS A 32 -5.89 12.43 11.21
CA LYS A 32 -7.21 12.77 11.78
C LYS A 32 -7.93 13.85 10.96
N THR A 33 -7.20 14.86 10.48
CA THR A 33 -7.76 15.89 9.59
C THR A 33 -8.28 15.26 8.31
N ALA A 34 -7.49 14.42 7.64
CA ALA A 34 -7.91 13.75 6.41
C ALA A 34 -9.14 12.85 6.62
N LEU A 35 -9.18 12.08 7.72
CA LEU A 35 -10.33 11.25 8.05
C LEU A 35 -11.59 12.10 8.30
N ASN A 36 -11.46 13.23 8.97
CA ASN A 36 -12.56 14.18 9.19
C ASN A 36 -13.04 14.83 7.88
N ASP A 37 -12.13 15.06 6.92
CA ASP A 37 -12.42 15.58 5.59
C ASP A 37 -13.00 14.51 4.64
N GLY A 38 -13.18 13.27 5.13
CA GLY A 38 -13.84 12.20 4.38
C GLY A 38 -12.90 11.22 3.66
N TYR A 39 -11.58 11.34 3.83
CA TYR A 39 -10.67 10.27 3.40
C TYR A 39 -10.96 8.98 4.18
N ARG A 40 -10.76 7.83 3.52
CA ARG A 40 -10.96 6.51 4.12
C ARG A 40 -9.79 5.56 3.83
N LEU A 41 -8.81 5.95 3.01
CA LEU A 41 -7.58 5.22 2.79
C LEU A 41 -6.41 6.05 3.32
N ILE A 42 -5.58 5.43 4.17
CA ILE A 42 -4.33 5.98 4.70
C ILE A 42 -3.20 5.06 4.29
N ASP A 43 -2.21 5.60 3.60
CA ASP A 43 -1.04 4.89 3.10
C ASP A 43 0.22 5.29 3.86
N THR A 44 0.80 4.33 4.55
CA THR A 44 2.09 4.44 5.25
C THR A 44 3.08 3.37 4.79
N ALA A 45 4.18 3.23 5.47
CA ALA A 45 5.17 2.16 5.29
C ALA A 45 6.08 2.06 6.53
N GLU A 46 6.66 0.87 6.77
CA GLU A 46 7.72 0.68 7.78
C GLU A 46 8.84 1.73 7.61
N TYR A 47 9.26 1.96 6.38
CA TYR A 47 10.34 2.90 6.04
C TYR A 47 10.02 4.38 6.37
N TYR A 48 8.73 4.73 6.57
CA TYR A 48 8.34 6.10 6.92
C TYR A 48 8.46 6.40 8.41
N HIS A 49 8.62 5.36 9.24
CA HIS A 49 8.77 5.44 10.70
C HIS A 49 7.60 6.12 11.43
N ASN A 50 6.40 6.08 10.84
CA ASN A 50 5.20 6.74 11.40
C ASN A 50 3.98 5.81 11.49
N GLU A 51 4.16 4.49 11.37
CA GLU A 51 3.07 3.51 11.49
C GLU A 51 2.33 3.62 12.84
N LYS A 52 3.06 3.85 13.92
CA LYS A 52 2.50 4.02 15.26
C LYS A 52 1.52 5.20 15.34
N GLU A 53 1.90 6.33 14.76
CA GLU A 53 1.10 7.56 14.73
C GLU A 53 -0.12 7.39 13.81
N VAL A 54 0.04 6.68 12.69
CA VAL A 54 -1.09 6.32 11.82
C VAL A 54 -2.08 5.46 12.59
N GLY A 55 -1.63 4.40 13.25
CA GLY A 55 -2.50 3.54 14.06
C GLY A 55 -3.20 4.30 15.20
N GLN A 56 -2.47 5.19 15.89
CA GLN A 56 -3.05 6.07 16.91
C GLN A 56 -4.17 6.94 16.32
N ALA A 57 -3.93 7.58 15.18
CA ALA A 57 -4.93 8.43 14.51
C ALA A 57 -6.19 7.63 14.12
N VAL A 58 -6.01 6.40 13.62
CA VAL A 58 -7.11 5.49 13.28
C VAL A 58 -7.94 5.17 14.51
N ARG A 59 -7.33 4.74 15.59
CA ARG A 59 -8.04 4.39 16.87
C ARG A 59 -8.76 5.59 17.48
N GLU A 60 -8.17 6.78 17.39
CA GLU A 60 -8.72 8.02 17.96
C GLU A 60 -9.69 8.74 17.02
N SER A 61 -9.89 8.28 15.79
CA SER A 61 -10.73 8.95 14.79
C SER A 61 -12.23 8.95 15.14
N GLY A 62 -12.67 8.00 15.94
CA GLY A 62 -14.09 7.75 16.21
C GLY A 62 -14.84 7.10 15.04
N ILE A 63 -14.16 6.79 13.94
CA ILE A 63 -14.71 6.11 12.76
C ILE A 63 -14.57 4.59 12.97
N PRO A 64 -15.60 3.79 12.67
CA PRO A 64 -15.49 2.33 12.76
C PRO A 64 -14.29 1.80 11.96
N ARG A 65 -13.50 0.88 12.57
CA ARG A 65 -12.27 0.35 11.96
C ARG A 65 -12.49 -0.21 10.54
N ASN A 66 -13.60 -0.87 10.31
CA ASN A 66 -13.98 -1.44 9.02
C ASN A 66 -14.40 -0.41 7.95
N GLU A 67 -14.45 0.86 8.30
CA GLU A 67 -14.65 1.96 7.35
C GLU A 67 -13.34 2.65 6.94
N ILE A 68 -12.22 2.30 7.57
CA ILE A 68 -10.89 2.86 7.27
C ILE A 68 -10.05 1.78 6.61
N PHE A 69 -9.47 2.08 5.47
CA PHE A 69 -8.54 1.23 4.74
C PHE A 69 -7.10 1.68 5.03
N VAL A 70 -6.30 0.83 5.66
CA VAL A 70 -4.91 1.11 6.01
C VAL A 70 -3.99 0.30 5.14
N THR A 71 -3.16 0.99 4.36
CA THR A 71 -2.06 0.39 3.60
C THR A 71 -0.75 0.62 4.34
N THR A 72 0.05 -0.43 4.49
CA THR A 72 1.47 -0.31 4.85
C THR A 72 2.35 -1.14 3.94
N LYS A 73 3.66 -0.93 4.02
CA LYS A 73 4.64 -1.55 3.11
C LYS A 73 5.86 -1.96 3.89
N MET A 74 6.43 -3.13 3.58
CA MET A 74 7.73 -3.54 4.07
C MET A 74 8.76 -3.61 2.94
N PRO A 75 10.04 -3.29 3.19
CA PRO A 75 11.12 -3.58 2.23
C PRO A 75 11.21 -5.10 1.96
N PRO A 76 11.77 -5.53 0.81
CA PRO A 76 12.02 -6.95 0.57
C PRO A 76 12.98 -7.50 1.63
N GLN A 77 12.67 -8.68 2.15
CA GLN A 77 13.40 -9.29 3.26
C GLN A 77 14.46 -10.29 2.80
N ALA A 78 15.36 -10.67 3.70
CA ALA A 78 16.42 -11.63 3.41
C ALA A 78 15.90 -13.06 3.22
N ASN A 79 14.76 -13.40 3.83
CA ASN A 79 14.12 -14.69 3.79
C ASN A 79 12.67 -14.60 4.33
N TYR A 80 11.94 -15.72 4.23
CA TYR A 80 10.57 -15.86 4.71
C TYR A 80 10.40 -15.50 6.20
N GLN A 81 11.30 -16.00 7.07
CA GLN A 81 11.19 -15.81 8.52
C GLN A 81 11.32 -14.33 8.92
N GLU A 82 12.23 -13.63 8.27
CA GLU A 82 12.39 -12.18 8.50
C GLU A 82 11.17 -11.40 8.00
N ALA A 83 10.62 -11.80 6.84
CA ALA A 83 9.40 -11.19 6.32
C ALA A 83 8.21 -11.42 7.26
N ALA A 84 7.98 -12.65 7.73
CA ALA A 84 6.91 -12.95 8.67
C ALA A 84 7.03 -12.13 9.98
N LYS A 85 8.26 -11.98 10.49
CA LYS A 85 8.54 -11.13 11.66
C LYS A 85 8.20 -9.66 11.41
N ARG A 86 8.57 -9.11 10.24
CA ARG A 86 8.29 -7.71 9.87
C ARG A 86 6.79 -7.43 9.74
N ILE A 87 6.02 -8.38 9.24
CA ILE A 87 4.56 -8.27 9.19
C ILE A 87 4.00 -8.12 10.62
N ASP A 88 4.47 -8.94 11.56
CA ASP A 88 4.04 -8.87 12.96
C ASP A 88 4.49 -7.56 13.63
N GLU A 89 5.69 -7.06 13.32
CA GLU A 89 6.19 -5.78 13.81
C GLU A 89 5.35 -4.60 13.30
N SER A 90 5.00 -4.57 12.00
CA SER A 90 4.12 -3.54 11.44
C SER A 90 2.71 -3.57 12.05
N LEU A 91 2.13 -4.77 12.20
CA LEU A 91 0.82 -4.91 12.85
C LEU A 91 0.85 -4.43 14.31
N ALA A 92 1.91 -4.77 15.03
CA ALA A 92 2.11 -4.31 16.41
C ALA A 92 2.37 -2.80 16.50
N ALA A 93 3.12 -2.21 15.54
CA ALA A 93 3.37 -0.77 15.51
C ALA A 93 2.09 0.02 15.23
N LEU A 94 1.30 -0.42 14.25
CA LEU A 94 -0.02 0.15 13.94
C LEU A 94 -1.00 -0.04 15.11
N ASP A 95 -0.88 -1.11 15.89
CA ASP A 95 -1.77 -1.45 17.00
C ASP A 95 -3.25 -1.40 16.58
N ILE A 96 -3.56 -2.06 15.47
CA ILE A 96 -4.90 -2.25 14.89
C ILE A 96 -5.16 -3.74 14.69
N ASP A 97 -6.44 -4.15 14.59
CA ASP A 97 -6.83 -5.56 14.56
C ASP A 97 -6.28 -6.31 13.34
N TYR A 98 -6.19 -5.63 12.19
CA TYR A 98 -5.70 -6.15 10.91
C TYR A 98 -5.19 -5.01 10.02
N ILE A 99 -4.37 -5.35 9.03
CA ILE A 99 -3.93 -4.43 7.95
C ILE A 99 -4.81 -4.70 6.72
N ASP A 100 -5.39 -3.66 6.11
CA ASP A 100 -6.24 -3.84 4.93
C ASP A 100 -5.45 -4.22 3.69
N LEU A 101 -4.28 -3.60 3.48
CA LEU A 101 -3.39 -3.90 2.36
C LEU A 101 -1.93 -3.83 2.81
N MET A 102 -1.16 -4.88 2.55
CA MET A 102 0.28 -4.86 2.76
C MET A 102 1.04 -5.11 1.46
N LEU A 103 2.01 -4.24 1.17
CA LEU A 103 2.80 -4.28 -0.05
C LEU A 103 4.27 -4.63 0.23
N ILE A 104 4.93 -5.32 -0.71
CA ILE A 104 6.38 -5.24 -0.81
C ILE A 104 6.71 -3.87 -1.41
N HIS A 105 7.50 -3.06 -0.69
CA HIS A 105 7.70 -1.63 -0.99
C HIS A 105 8.46 -1.37 -2.30
N TRP A 106 9.41 -2.24 -2.66
CA TRP A 106 10.17 -2.26 -3.92
C TRP A 106 10.78 -3.65 -4.14
N PRO A 107 11.17 -4.01 -5.36
CA PRO A 107 11.77 -5.30 -5.62
C PRO A 107 13.16 -5.47 -4.99
N GLY A 108 13.49 -6.69 -4.59
CA GLY A 108 14.78 -7.08 -4.02
C GLY A 108 15.23 -8.46 -4.50
N ARG A 109 16.13 -9.09 -3.74
CA ARG A 109 16.68 -10.42 -4.14
C ARG A 109 15.73 -11.58 -3.84
N ASN A 110 14.91 -11.45 -2.78
CA ASN A 110 14.08 -12.55 -2.26
C ASN A 110 12.60 -12.14 -2.27
N ASN A 111 12.12 -11.64 -3.40
CA ASN A 111 10.74 -11.18 -3.57
C ASN A 111 9.73 -12.32 -3.29
N VAL A 112 9.99 -13.51 -3.81
CA VAL A 112 9.12 -14.69 -3.68
C VAL A 112 8.98 -15.11 -2.22
N GLU A 113 10.09 -15.23 -1.49
CA GLU A 113 10.07 -15.57 -0.06
C GLU A 113 9.33 -14.52 0.77
N THR A 114 9.55 -13.25 0.45
CA THR A 114 8.85 -12.14 1.10
C THR A 114 7.35 -12.19 0.79
N TYR A 115 6.97 -12.47 -0.46
CA TYR A 115 5.57 -12.54 -0.88
C TYR A 115 4.83 -13.75 -0.27
N ARG A 116 5.48 -14.92 -0.19
CA ARG A 116 4.93 -16.09 0.48
C ARG A 116 4.62 -15.85 1.96
N ALA A 117 5.44 -15.05 2.63
CA ALA A 117 5.13 -14.65 4.00
C ALA A 117 3.87 -13.74 4.08
N LEU A 118 3.65 -12.87 3.08
CA LEU A 118 2.40 -12.11 2.95
C LEU A 118 1.20 -13.03 2.70
N GLU A 119 1.32 -14.04 1.84
CA GLU A 119 0.27 -15.03 1.58
C GLU A 119 -0.17 -15.76 2.87
N ASP A 120 0.80 -16.18 3.68
CA ASP A 120 0.50 -16.84 4.95
C ASP A 120 -0.07 -15.89 6.01
N ALA A 121 0.37 -14.62 6.02
CA ALA A 121 -0.24 -13.58 6.87
C ALA A 121 -1.69 -13.29 6.46
N GLN A 122 -1.99 -13.30 5.16
CA GLN A 122 -3.36 -13.17 4.65
C GLN A 122 -4.22 -14.38 5.08
N LYS A 123 -3.74 -15.61 4.90
CA LYS A 123 -4.43 -16.82 5.37
C LYS A 123 -4.68 -16.80 6.89
N ALA A 124 -3.77 -16.21 7.65
CA ALA A 124 -3.89 -16.07 9.10
C ALA A 124 -4.81 -14.91 9.54
N GLY A 125 -5.33 -14.10 8.60
CA GLY A 125 -6.20 -12.96 8.88
C GLY A 125 -5.49 -11.73 9.49
N LYS A 126 -4.17 -11.68 9.46
CA LYS A 126 -3.37 -10.52 9.89
C LYS A 126 -3.42 -9.38 8.87
N VAL A 127 -3.53 -9.73 7.59
CA VAL A 127 -3.60 -8.84 6.44
C VAL A 127 -4.78 -9.27 5.58
N CYS A 128 -5.61 -8.32 5.14
CA CYS A 128 -6.76 -8.63 4.29
C CYS A 128 -6.36 -8.84 2.84
N SER A 129 -5.56 -7.94 2.28
CA SER A 129 -5.12 -7.92 0.89
C SER A 129 -3.61 -7.75 0.79
N ILE A 130 -2.99 -8.36 -0.23
CA ILE A 130 -1.54 -8.32 -0.44
C ILE A 130 -1.19 -7.86 -1.85
N GLY A 131 -0.08 -7.14 -1.97
CA GLY A 131 0.31 -6.57 -3.25
C GLY A 131 1.78 -6.15 -3.30
N LEU A 132 2.08 -5.35 -4.31
CA LEU A 132 3.42 -4.93 -4.68
C LEU A 132 3.50 -3.41 -4.80
N SER A 133 4.72 -2.88 -4.77
CA SER A 133 5.01 -1.51 -5.12
C SER A 133 6.31 -1.43 -5.92
N SER A 134 6.27 -0.67 -7.01
CA SER A 134 7.42 -0.46 -7.91
C SER A 134 7.96 -1.73 -8.58
N PHE A 135 7.11 -2.76 -8.75
CA PHE A 135 7.44 -3.96 -9.50
C PHE A 135 7.10 -3.77 -10.98
N TYR A 136 8.01 -4.16 -11.86
CA TYR A 136 7.84 -4.03 -13.31
C TYR A 136 8.37 -5.27 -14.03
N GLY A 137 7.84 -5.54 -15.21
CA GLY A 137 8.38 -6.56 -16.12
C GLY A 137 8.65 -7.90 -15.44
N SER A 138 9.92 -8.30 -15.40
CA SER A 138 10.32 -9.62 -14.86
C SER A 138 10.09 -9.78 -13.36
N GLU A 139 10.19 -8.71 -12.56
CA GLU A 139 9.94 -8.79 -11.12
C GLU A 139 8.47 -9.06 -10.81
N TYR A 140 7.55 -8.38 -11.51
CA TYR A 140 6.12 -8.64 -11.41
C TYR A 140 5.77 -10.05 -11.92
N GLN A 141 6.31 -10.44 -13.11
CA GLN A 141 6.07 -11.76 -13.67
C GLN A 141 6.56 -12.88 -12.76
N GLN A 142 7.70 -12.70 -12.09
CA GLN A 142 8.21 -13.69 -11.14
C GLN A 142 7.22 -13.99 -10.03
N ILE A 143 6.55 -12.98 -9.48
CA ILE A 143 5.52 -13.20 -8.45
C ILE A 143 4.35 -13.99 -9.01
N LEU A 144 3.89 -13.69 -10.23
CA LEU A 144 2.81 -14.44 -10.86
C LEU A 144 3.17 -15.91 -11.14
N ASP A 145 4.43 -16.19 -11.47
CA ASP A 145 4.90 -17.54 -11.83
C ASP A 145 5.18 -18.41 -10.61
N GLU A 146 5.60 -17.81 -9.49
CA GLU A 146 6.16 -18.55 -8.35
C GLU A 146 5.33 -18.46 -7.05
N CYS A 147 4.26 -17.64 -7.02
CA CYS A 147 3.38 -17.46 -5.85
C CYS A 147 1.93 -17.85 -6.18
N ASP A 148 1.15 -18.15 -5.14
CA ASP A 148 -0.21 -18.68 -5.31
C ASP A 148 -1.26 -17.57 -5.45
N VAL A 149 -1.02 -16.40 -4.84
CA VAL A 149 -1.97 -15.29 -4.79
C VAL A 149 -1.55 -14.20 -5.77
N VAL A 150 -2.44 -13.84 -6.69
CA VAL A 150 -2.22 -12.70 -7.60
C VAL A 150 -2.25 -11.40 -6.79
N PRO A 151 -1.23 -10.51 -6.93
CA PRO A 151 -1.24 -9.22 -6.25
C PRO A 151 -2.52 -8.43 -6.56
N VAL A 152 -3.19 -7.90 -5.53
CA VAL A 152 -4.40 -7.12 -5.74
C VAL A 152 -4.10 -5.73 -6.30
N VAL A 153 -2.94 -5.18 -5.92
CA VAL A 153 -2.45 -3.85 -6.29
C VAL A 153 -0.97 -3.94 -6.64
N ASP A 154 -0.54 -3.17 -7.63
CA ASP A 154 0.85 -2.76 -7.79
C ASP A 154 0.92 -1.22 -7.79
N GLN A 155 1.47 -0.66 -6.71
CA GLN A 155 1.53 0.78 -6.48
C GLN A 155 2.79 1.36 -7.14
N ASN A 156 2.61 2.20 -8.17
CA ASN A 156 3.70 2.69 -9.01
C ASN A 156 3.68 4.21 -9.20
N GLU A 157 4.86 4.82 -9.46
CA GLU A 157 4.91 6.23 -9.83
C GLU A 157 4.00 6.48 -11.05
N THR A 158 2.89 7.18 -10.81
CA THR A 158 1.92 7.44 -11.87
C THR A 158 1.39 8.86 -11.75
N HIS A 159 1.56 9.65 -12.82
CA HIS A 159 1.12 11.04 -12.93
C HIS A 159 1.01 11.43 -14.40
N VAL A 160 0.59 12.66 -14.71
CA VAL A 160 0.35 13.12 -16.08
C VAL A 160 1.56 12.98 -17.03
N PHE A 161 2.79 13.01 -16.49
CA PHE A 161 4.02 12.82 -17.27
C PHE A 161 4.55 11.38 -17.28
N ARG A 162 3.95 10.48 -16.48
CA ARG A 162 4.29 9.06 -16.40
C ARG A 162 3.02 8.25 -16.19
N GLN A 163 2.32 7.96 -17.28
CA GLN A 163 0.96 7.42 -17.23
C GLN A 163 0.89 5.89 -17.12
N GLN A 164 2.00 5.18 -17.25
CA GLN A 164 2.08 3.71 -17.12
C GLN A 164 1.11 2.92 -18.04
N LYS A 165 0.68 3.48 -19.17
CA LYS A 165 -0.43 2.95 -20.00
C LYS A 165 -0.23 1.49 -20.43
N GLU A 166 0.98 1.13 -20.87
CA GLU A 166 1.28 -0.24 -21.30
C GLU A 166 1.28 -1.20 -20.10
N PHE A 167 1.94 -0.79 -19.01
CA PHE A 167 2.02 -1.63 -17.82
C PHE A 167 0.66 -1.76 -17.13
N GLN A 168 -0.17 -0.73 -17.13
CA GLN A 168 -1.55 -0.81 -16.64
C GLN A 168 -2.37 -1.89 -17.39
N GLN A 169 -2.15 -2.07 -18.69
CA GLN A 169 -2.81 -3.15 -19.43
C GLN A 169 -2.33 -4.53 -18.99
N VAL A 170 -1.03 -4.68 -18.71
CA VAL A 170 -0.48 -5.92 -18.16
C VAL A 170 -1.12 -6.23 -16.80
N LEU A 171 -1.10 -5.28 -15.87
CA LEU A 171 -1.70 -5.44 -14.54
C LEU A 171 -3.18 -5.84 -14.66
N LYS A 172 -3.94 -5.11 -15.47
CA LYS A 172 -5.37 -5.36 -15.68
C LYS A 172 -5.66 -6.75 -16.25
N SER A 173 -4.79 -7.28 -17.13
CA SER A 173 -4.95 -8.62 -17.69
C SER A 173 -4.85 -9.73 -16.64
N HIS A 174 -4.24 -9.46 -15.50
CA HIS A 174 -4.11 -10.37 -14.35
C HIS A 174 -5.07 -10.00 -13.20
N GLY A 175 -5.87 -8.94 -13.34
CA GLY A 175 -6.79 -8.47 -12.30
C GLY A 175 -6.09 -7.66 -11.19
N THR A 176 -4.86 -7.20 -11.40
CA THR A 176 -4.13 -6.32 -10.48
C THR A 176 -4.50 -4.86 -10.77
N GLU A 177 -4.82 -4.09 -9.74
CA GLU A 177 -5.08 -2.66 -9.88
C GLU A 177 -3.78 -1.85 -9.83
N LEU A 178 -3.69 -0.80 -10.68
CA LEU A 178 -2.62 0.18 -10.62
C LEU A 178 -2.99 1.27 -9.61
N GLU A 179 -2.23 1.37 -8.53
CA GLU A 179 -2.31 2.49 -7.60
C GLU A 179 -1.19 3.51 -7.87
N ALA A 180 -1.49 4.79 -7.78
CA ALA A 180 -0.53 5.85 -8.07
C ALA A 180 0.16 6.35 -6.78
N TRP A 181 1.50 6.20 -6.69
CA TRP A 181 2.26 7.04 -5.79
C TRP A 181 2.79 8.28 -6.52
N SER A 182 3.02 9.36 -5.80
CA SER A 182 3.39 10.69 -6.34
C SER A 182 2.49 11.18 -7.49
N PRO A 183 1.15 11.17 -7.37
CA PRO A 183 0.24 11.56 -8.46
C PRO A 183 0.46 13.02 -8.90
N PHE A 184 1.08 13.84 -8.06
CA PHE A 184 1.46 15.24 -8.34
C PHE A 184 2.97 15.39 -8.62
N ALA A 185 3.69 14.31 -8.96
CA ALA A 185 5.13 14.29 -9.24
C ALA A 185 5.95 14.98 -8.13
N GLU A 186 5.57 14.78 -6.88
CA GLU A 186 6.17 15.40 -5.67
C GLU A 186 6.27 16.94 -5.75
N GLY A 187 5.43 17.59 -6.54
CA GLY A 187 5.50 19.02 -6.80
C GLY A 187 6.70 19.50 -7.63
N LYS A 188 7.55 18.57 -8.09
CA LYS A 188 8.83 18.92 -8.75
C LYS A 188 8.70 19.28 -10.24
N LYS A 189 7.62 18.89 -10.91
CA LYS A 189 7.46 19.00 -12.38
C LYS A 189 6.46 20.06 -12.85
N ASN A 190 6.20 21.08 -12.05
CA ASN A 190 5.25 22.17 -12.40
C ASN A 190 3.88 21.67 -12.92
N ILE A 191 3.38 20.54 -12.42
CA ILE A 191 2.13 19.92 -12.87
C ILE A 191 0.97 20.92 -12.87
N PHE A 192 0.89 21.78 -11.84
CA PHE A 192 -0.20 22.76 -11.68
C PHE A 192 -0.02 24.03 -12.52
N LYS A 193 1.11 24.19 -13.22
CA LYS A 193 1.42 25.36 -14.08
C LYS A 193 1.68 24.96 -15.52
N ASN A 194 1.47 23.69 -15.87
CA ASN A 194 1.67 23.23 -17.23
C ASN A 194 0.49 23.67 -18.09
N GLU A 195 0.76 24.39 -19.16
CA GLU A 195 -0.24 24.69 -20.19
C GLU A 195 -0.45 23.43 -21.03
N ILE A 196 -1.67 22.92 -21.08
CA ILE A 196 -2.09 21.77 -21.89
C ILE A 196 -2.38 22.25 -23.30
#